data_437963f279b6780e19c089806c304ab0
#
_entry.id   437963f279b6780e19c089806c304ab0
#
_cell.length_a   1.000
_cell.length_b   1.000
_cell.length_c   1.000
_cell.angle_alpha   90.00
_cell.angle_beta   90.00
_cell.angle_gamma   90.00
#
_symmetry.space_group_name_H-M   'P 1'
#
loop_
_entity.id
_entity.type
_entity.pdbx_description
1 polymer ?
#
loop_
_entity_poly.entity_id
_entity_poly.type
_entity_poly.pdbx_seq_one_letter_code
_entity_poly.pdbx_strand_id
1 'polypeptide(L)'
;MKNIFLFIIIGTYTSLVNASDIYRASPERYVGKSDIVETNVGTKYMAVTSDPQATEAAYNVLSNGGTAADAAIAAQFVLGLTEPQSSGLGGGAFVIYYNAKQNLLTTFDGRETAPLASTPNYFLNNNKNPLGFYEAVLDGRSVGVPGTPAVLGKLHERFGKTDMQKLIEPAVALAMDGFAPSRGLLESLQNDIGRLDKNKKNKEYFYNQKIIKNKNYADVLKAFANKGHNTFYKFPISTNIINAVNKKNGVLTQKDFD
;
A
#
# COMPACT_ATOMS: atom_id res chain seq x y z
N MET A 1 67.55 16.20 -29.54
CA MET A 1 66.54 16.48 -28.51
C MET A 1 65.23 15.80 -28.94
N LYS A 2 64.89 14.68 -28.31
CA LYS A 2 63.66 13.94 -28.64
C LYS A 2 62.62 14.25 -27.56
N ASN A 3 61.52 14.93 -27.95
CA ASN A 3 60.35 15.18 -27.08
C ASN A 3 59.52 13.93 -27.02
N ILE A 4 59.42 13.37 -25.79
CA ILE A 4 58.51 12.27 -25.46
C ILE A 4 57.21 12.93 -24.95
N PHE A 5 56.15 12.78 -25.74
CA PHE A 5 54.76 13.14 -25.26
C PHE A 5 54.19 11.95 -24.47
N LEU A 6 53.97 12.19 -23.18
CA LEU A 6 53.33 11.24 -22.29
C LEU A 6 51.79 11.48 -22.40
N PHE A 7 51.10 10.53 -23.03
CA PHE A 7 49.62 10.52 -23.00
C PHE A 7 49.15 9.88 -21.68
N ILE A 8 48.53 10.69 -20.82
CA ILE A 8 47.83 10.21 -19.66
C ILE A 8 46.41 9.86 -20.10
N ILE A 9 46.09 8.56 -20.20
CA ILE A 9 44.71 8.08 -20.38
C ILE A 9 44.05 8.09 -19.02
N ILE A 10 43.18 9.09 -18.79
CA ILE A 10 42.28 9.12 -17.64
C ILE A 10 41.12 8.20 -17.99
N GLY A 11 41.18 6.96 -17.50
CA GLY A 11 40.07 6.03 -17.57
C GLY A 11 38.96 6.48 -16.61
N THR A 12 37.89 7.05 -17.13
CA THR A 12 36.64 7.25 -16.37
C THR A 12 35.99 5.89 -16.17
N TYR A 13 36.12 5.34 -14.97
CA TYR A 13 35.29 4.21 -14.54
C TYR A 13 33.86 4.72 -14.36
N THR A 14 33.04 4.67 -15.40
CA THR A 14 31.59 4.72 -15.25
C THR A 14 31.14 3.36 -14.75
N SER A 15 30.82 3.27 -13.46
CA SER A 15 30.10 2.12 -12.92
C SER A 15 28.73 2.07 -13.60
N LEU A 16 28.60 1.21 -14.61
CA LEU A 16 27.31 0.84 -15.17
C LEU A 16 26.54 0.11 -14.06
N VAL A 17 25.67 0.84 -13.36
CA VAL A 17 24.65 0.21 -12.52
C VAL A 17 23.75 -0.57 -13.48
N ASN A 18 23.83 -1.89 -13.42
CA ASN A 18 22.99 -2.75 -14.22
C ASN A 18 21.52 -2.49 -13.90
N ALA A 19 20.74 -2.06 -14.88
CA ALA A 19 19.30 -1.85 -14.74
C ALA A 19 18.58 -3.09 -14.17
N SER A 20 19.14 -4.30 -14.36
CA SER A 20 18.67 -5.55 -13.77
C SER A 20 18.71 -5.56 -12.23
N ASP A 21 19.64 -4.83 -11.59
CA ASP A 21 19.77 -4.80 -10.15
C ASP A 21 18.73 -3.87 -9.50
N ILE A 22 18.31 -2.82 -10.22
CA ILE A 22 17.19 -1.94 -9.81
C ILE A 22 15.87 -2.72 -9.87
N TYR A 23 15.66 -3.55 -10.90
CA TYR A 23 14.46 -4.38 -11.03
C TYR A 23 14.37 -5.50 -9.97
N ARG A 24 15.49 -6.00 -9.46
CA ARG A 24 15.50 -7.02 -8.39
C ARG A 24 15.12 -6.47 -7.03
N ALA A 25 15.21 -5.17 -6.84
CA ALA A 25 14.91 -4.51 -5.57
C ALA A 25 13.48 -3.96 -5.48
N SER A 26 12.69 -4.02 -6.56
CA SER A 26 11.31 -3.53 -6.56
C SER A 26 10.37 -4.55 -5.90
N PRO A 27 9.67 -4.19 -4.81
CA PRO A 27 8.63 -5.04 -4.23
C PRO A 27 7.43 -5.23 -5.16
N GLU A 28 7.27 -4.37 -6.16
CA GLU A 28 6.16 -4.37 -7.13
C GLU A 28 6.47 -5.20 -8.38
N ARG A 29 7.20 -6.30 -8.22
CA ARG A 29 7.47 -7.17 -9.35
C ARG A 29 6.15 -7.77 -9.85
N TYR A 30 5.77 -7.44 -11.07
CA TYR A 30 4.67 -8.11 -11.76
C TYR A 30 4.95 -9.61 -11.81
N VAL A 31 4.19 -10.38 -11.08
CA VAL A 31 4.30 -11.83 -11.01
C VAL A 31 3.06 -12.41 -11.67
N GLY A 32 3.13 -12.71 -12.92
CA GLY A 32 2.11 -13.46 -13.63
C GLY A 32 1.96 -13.03 -15.08
N LYS A 33 2.15 -13.96 -16.02
CA LYS A 33 1.59 -13.87 -17.35
C LYS A 33 0.13 -14.32 -17.26
N SER A 34 -0.81 -13.44 -17.55
CA SER A 34 -2.16 -13.84 -17.90
C SER A 34 -2.12 -14.25 -19.37
N ASP A 35 -2.23 -15.53 -19.64
CA ASP A 35 -2.31 -16.05 -21.00
C ASP A 35 -3.70 -15.85 -21.62
N ILE A 36 -4.67 -15.38 -20.85
CA ILE A 36 -6.06 -15.16 -21.30
C ILE A 36 -6.42 -13.70 -20.99
N VAL A 37 -6.56 -12.90 -22.02
CA VAL A 37 -7.11 -11.56 -21.95
C VAL A 37 -8.59 -11.64 -22.36
N GLU A 38 -9.49 -11.72 -21.38
CA GLU A 38 -10.92 -11.54 -21.64
C GLU A 38 -11.21 -10.04 -21.76
N THR A 39 -11.79 -9.65 -22.87
CA THR A 39 -12.26 -8.28 -23.08
C THR A 39 -13.69 -8.17 -22.55
N ASN A 40 -13.88 -7.38 -21.50
CA ASN A 40 -15.19 -7.04 -20.96
C ASN A 40 -15.59 -5.64 -21.38
N VAL A 41 -16.86 -5.44 -21.74
CA VAL A 41 -17.40 -4.14 -22.14
C VAL A 41 -18.54 -3.77 -21.20
N GLY A 42 -18.34 -2.69 -20.44
CA GLY A 42 -19.38 -2.09 -19.60
C GLY A 42 -20.17 -1.04 -20.37
N THR A 43 -21.50 -1.12 -20.38
CA THR A 43 -22.36 -0.13 -21.04
C THR A 43 -22.89 0.97 -20.11
N LYS A 44 -22.92 0.73 -18.80
CA LYS A 44 -23.40 1.68 -17.79
C LYS A 44 -22.31 2.07 -16.78
N TYR A 45 -21.56 1.10 -16.32
CA TYR A 45 -20.45 1.25 -15.39
C TYR A 45 -19.48 0.08 -15.53
N MET A 46 -18.27 0.26 -15.04
CA MET A 46 -17.24 -0.78 -15.01
C MET A 46 -16.36 -0.57 -13.79
N ALA A 47 -15.89 -1.66 -13.21
CA ALA A 47 -14.86 -1.68 -12.18
C ALA A 47 -13.80 -2.73 -12.54
N VAL A 48 -12.54 -2.40 -12.35
CA VAL A 48 -11.41 -3.31 -12.57
C VAL A 48 -10.42 -3.13 -11.42
N THR A 49 -10.03 -4.24 -10.80
CA THR A 49 -9.00 -4.28 -9.75
C THR A 49 -8.13 -5.52 -9.93
N SER A 50 -7.05 -5.63 -9.16
CA SER A 50 -6.16 -6.80 -9.17
C SER A 50 -6.76 -8.04 -8.50
N ASP A 51 -7.87 -7.90 -7.76
CA ASP A 51 -8.52 -8.99 -7.03
C ASP A 51 -10.01 -9.08 -7.38
N PRO A 52 -10.54 -10.27 -7.73
CA PRO A 52 -11.94 -10.42 -8.09
C PRO A 52 -12.93 -10.00 -7.01
N GLN A 53 -12.61 -10.23 -5.73
CA GLN A 53 -13.48 -9.85 -4.60
C GLN A 53 -13.58 -8.34 -4.45
N ALA A 54 -12.48 -7.63 -4.71
CA ALA A 54 -12.45 -6.17 -4.72
C ALA A 54 -13.23 -5.60 -5.92
N THR A 55 -13.09 -6.24 -7.10
CA THR A 55 -13.89 -5.88 -8.29
C THR A 55 -15.38 -6.09 -8.03
N GLU A 56 -15.77 -7.20 -7.41
CA GLU A 56 -17.15 -7.49 -7.04
C GLU A 56 -17.71 -6.46 -6.05
N ALA A 57 -16.95 -6.09 -5.02
CA ALA A 57 -17.34 -5.05 -4.07
C ALA A 57 -17.61 -3.72 -4.76
N ALA A 58 -16.71 -3.29 -5.66
CA ALA A 58 -16.90 -2.07 -6.46
C ALA A 58 -18.12 -2.16 -7.39
N TYR A 59 -18.29 -3.29 -8.07
CA TYR A 59 -19.42 -3.55 -8.96
C TYR A 59 -20.75 -3.47 -8.21
N ASN A 60 -20.84 -4.09 -7.04
CA ASN A 60 -22.03 -4.07 -6.21
C ASN A 60 -22.40 -2.66 -5.76
N VAL A 61 -21.43 -1.82 -5.43
CA VAL A 61 -21.66 -0.41 -5.12
C VAL A 61 -22.24 0.33 -6.32
N LEU A 62 -21.65 0.17 -7.51
CA LEU A 62 -22.10 0.83 -8.73
C LEU A 62 -23.50 0.36 -9.15
N SER A 63 -23.78 -0.94 -9.08
CA SER A 63 -25.08 -1.52 -9.44
C SER A 63 -26.23 -1.04 -8.53
N ASN A 64 -25.90 -0.72 -7.28
CA ASN A 64 -26.84 -0.15 -6.30
C ASN A 64 -26.90 1.39 -6.33
N GLY A 65 -26.32 2.04 -7.35
CA GLY A 65 -26.44 3.48 -7.58
C GLY A 65 -25.45 4.32 -6.74
N GLY A 66 -24.42 3.71 -6.20
CA GLY A 66 -23.25 4.41 -5.61
C GLY A 66 -22.43 5.12 -6.68
N THR A 67 -21.56 6.02 -6.25
CA THR A 67 -20.65 6.76 -7.11
C THR A 67 -19.39 5.97 -7.45
N ALA A 68 -18.63 6.42 -8.45
CA ALA A 68 -17.29 5.85 -8.70
C ALA A 68 -16.34 6.01 -7.50
N ALA A 69 -16.51 7.08 -6.71
CA ALA A 69 -15.77 7.27 -5.46
C ALA A 69 -16.13 6.19 -4.43
N ASP A 70 -17.42 5.94 -4.23
CA ASP A 70 -17.90 4.88 -3.32
C ASP A 70 -17.34 3.51 -3.74
N ALA A 71 -17.40 3.20 -5.04
CA ALA A 71 -16.90 1.95 -5.58
C ALA A 71 -15.38 1.78 -5.36
N ALA A 72 -14.60 2.83 -5.61
CA ALA A 72 -13.16 2.82 -5.37
C ALA A 72 -12.82 2.62 -3.89
N ILE A 73 -13.59 3.24 -2.97
CA ILE A 73 -13.41 3.10 -1.53
C ILE A 73 -13.68 1.65 -1.08
N ALA A 74 -14.80 1.06 -1.53
CA ALA A 74 -15.14 -0.32 -1.20
C ALA A 74 -14.07 -1.30 -1.73
N ALA A 75 -13.65 -1.12 -2.98
CA ALA A 75 -12.56 -1.91 -3.56
C ALA A 75 -11.26 -1.78 -2.76
N GLN A 76 -10.87 -0.55 -2.38
CA GLN A 76 -9.64 -0.29 -1.64
C GLN A 76 -9.64 -0.98 -0.27
N PHE A 77 -10.76 -1.02 0.44
CA PHE A 77 -10.87 -1.75 1.70
C PHE A 77 -10.73 -3.26 1.50
N VAL A 78 -11.28 -3.83 0.44
CA VAL A 78 -11.08 -5.25 0.13
C VAL A 78 -9.63 -5.51 -0.28
N LEU A 79 -9.04 -4.72 -1.18
CA LEU A 79 -7.65 -4.86 -1.60
C LEU A 79 -6.67 -4.79 -0.44
N GLY A 80 -6.90 -3.90 0.54
CA GLY A 80 -6.06 -3.83 1.74
C GLY A 80 -6.05 -5.10 2.58
N LEU A 81 -7.02 -5.99 2.39
CA LEU A 81 -7.11 -7.29 3.02
C LEU A 81 -6.59 -8.42 2.12
N THR A 82 -6.99 -8.44 0.84
CA THR A 82 -6.73 -9.55 -0.09
C THR A 82 -5.41 -9.41 -0.86
N GLU A 83 -4.90 -8.19 -0.98
CA GLU A 83 -3.65 -7.83 -1.67
C GLU A 83 -2.70 -7.01 -0.76
N PRO A 84 -2.37 -7.49 0.47
CA PRO A 84 -1.63 -6.70 1.45
C PRO A 84 -0.20 -6.38 1.05
N GLN A 85 0.35 -7.06 0.04
CA GLN A 85 1.69 -6.81 -0.51
C GLN A 85 1.75 -5.53 -1.36
N SER A 86 0.61 -5.07 -1.89
CA SER A 86 0.54 -3.93 -2.81
C SER A 86 -0.52 -2.90 -2.42
N SER A 87 -1.30 -3.15 -1.37
CA SER A 87 -2.38 -2.27 -0.95
C SER A 87 -2.55 -2.27 0.58
N GLY A 88 -3.09 -1.19 1.16
CA GLY A 88 -3.41 -1.18 2.58
C GLY A 88 -3.61 0.20 3.18
N LEU A 89 -4.22 0.22 4.38
CA LEU A 89 -4.46 1.44 5.15
C LEU A 89 -3.18 2.03 5.76
N GLY A 90 -2.11 1.23 5.86
CA GLY A 90 -0.81 1.67 6.39
C GLY A 90 0.09 2.36 5.37
N GLY A 91 -0.33 2.45 4.11
CA GLY A 91 0.39 3.06 3.01
C GLY A 91 -0.22 4.38 2.56
N GLY A 92 0.12 4.78 1.34
CA GLY A 92 -0.42 5.95 0.66
C GLY A 92 -1.20 5.58 -0.60
N ALA A 93 -1.92 6.56 -1.12
CA ALA A 93 -2.68 6.42 -2.34
C ALA A 93 -2.79 7.75 -3.09
N PHE A 94 -2.86 7.67 -4.42
CA PHE A 94 -3.24 8.79 -5.26
C PHE A 94 -4.60 8.49 -5.90
N VAL A 95 -5.45 9.50 -6.00
CA VAL A 95 -6.74 9.40 -6.66
C VAL A 95 -6.86 10.47 -7.73
N ILE A 96 -7.31 10.06 -8.92
CA ILE A 96 -7.75 10.94 -9.98
C ILE A 96 -9.24 10.70 -10.16
N TYR A 97 -10.04 11.72 -9.93
CA TYR A 97 -11.50 11.68 -10.05
C TYR A 97 -11.97 12.65 -11.12
N TYR A 98 -12.67 12.14 -12.13
CA TYR A 98 -13.27 12.95 -13.17
C TYR A 98 -14.79 12.99 -13.05
N ASN A 99 -15.34 14.20 -12.88
CA ASN A 99 -16.77 14.43 -12.89
C ASN A 99 -17.22 14.93 -14.28
N ALA A 100 -17.77 14.03 -15.08
CA ALA A 100 -18.19 14.35 -16.45
C ALA A 100 -19.30 15.43 -16.52
N LYS A 101 -20.21 15.50 -15.53
CA LYS A 101 -21.30 16.49 -15.50
C LYS A 101 -20.76 17.91 -15.32
N GLN A 102 -19.68 18.07 -14.57
CA GLN A 102 -19.05 19.36 -14.28
C GLN A 102 -17.82 19.61 -15.15
N ASN A 103 -17.41 18.63 -15.97
CA ASN A 103 -16.14 18.62 -16.68
C ASN A 103 -14.96 18.97 -15.77
N LEU A 104 -14.94 18.39 -14.57
CA LEU A 104 -13.97 18.71 -13.52
C LEU A 104 -13.12 17.50 -13.20
N LEU A 105 -11.81 17.66 -13.33
CA LEU A 105 -10.80 16.73 -12.86
C LEU A 105 -10.35 17.17 -11.46
N THR A 106 -10.35 16.22 -10.52
CA THR A 106 -9.87 16.43 -9.15
C THR A 106 -8.83 15.36 -8.83
N THR A 107 -7.74 15.77 -8.19
CA THR A 107 -6.71 14.85 -7.70
C THR A 107 -6.64 14.92 -6.17
N PHE A 108 -6.33 13.77 -5.56
CA PHE A 108 -6.01 13.66 -4.15
C PHE A 108 -4.63 13.04 -4.01
N ASP A 109 -3.78 13.73 -3.26
CA ASP A 109 -2.47 13.24 -2.86
C ASP A 109 -2.56 12.73 -1.42
N GLY A 110 -2.45 11.43 -1.25
CA GLY A 110 -2.39 10.75 0.03
C GLY A 110 -1.11 9.96 0.15
N ARG A 111 -0.02 10.46 -0.44
CA ARG A 111 1.29 9.88 -0.21
C ARG A 111 1.64 9.94 1.27
N GLU A 112 2.40 8.94 1.74
CA GLU A 112 2.92 8.94 3.10
C GLU A 112 3.87 10.13 3.31
N THR A 113 3.79 10.73 4.48
CA THR A 113 4.75 11.76 4.89
C THR A 113 5.83 11.18 5.77
N ALA A 114 7.05 11.70 5.62
CA ALA A 114 8.16 11.32 6.50
C ALA A 114 7.89 11.79 7.93
N PRO A 115 8.37 11.07 8.97
CA PRO A 115 8.33 11.56 10.34
C PRO A 115 9.01 12.93 10.46
N LEU A 116 8.46 13.83 11.26
CA LEU A 116 9.04 15.17 11.51
C LEU A 116 10.48 15.13 12.04
N ALA A 117 10.83 14.05 12.71
CA ALA A 117 12.19 13.82 13.23
C ALA A 117 13.15 13.24 12.19
N SER A 118 12.73 13.02 10.94
CA SER A 118 13.60 12.51 9.89
C SER A 118 14.68 13.51 9.52
N THR A 119 15.90 13.02 9.31
CA THR A 119 17.06 13.82 8.92
C THR A 119 17.66 13.28 7.62
N PRO A 120 18.54 14.03 6.93
CA PRO A 120 19.26 13.52 5.76
C PRO A 120 20.06 12.23 6.02
N ASN A 121 20.39 11.96 7.27
CA ASN A 121 21.13 10.77 7.68
C ASN A 121 20.24 9.62 8.17
N TYR A 122 18.92 9.74 8.02
CA TYR A 122 17.94 8.82 8.61
C TYR A 122 18.13 7.36 8.19
N PHE A 123 18.59 7.12 6.97
CA PHE A 123 18.86 5.80 6.42
C PHE A 123 20.35 5.43 6.38
N LEU A 124 21.18 6.11 7.15
CA LEU A 124 22.59 5.75 7.27
C LEU A 124 22.80 4.83 8.48
N ASN A 125 23.76 3.91 8.34
CA ASN A 125 24.27 3.11 9.44
C ASN A 125 25.31 3.90 10.29
N ASN A 126 25.82 3.29 11.35
CA ASN A 126 26.79 3.93 12.24
C ASN A 126 28.10 4.35 11.54
N ASN A 127 28.43 3.73 10.41
CA ASN A 127 29.60 4.08 9.60
C ASN A 127 29.29 5.14 8.53
N LYS A 128 28.11 5.78 8.60
CA LYS A 128 27.60 6.78 7.64
C LYS A 128 27.42 6.22 6.22
N ASN A 129 27.28 4.93 6.06
CA ASN A 129 26.94 4.29 4.79
C ASN A 129 25.42 4.09 4.71
N PRO A 130 24.81 4.19 3.53
CA PRO A 130 23.39 3.85 3.33
C PRO A 130 23.10 2.41 3.77
N LEU A 131 21.93 2.21 4.39
CA LEU A 131 21.42 0.87 4.67
C LEU A 131 21.21 0.11 3.37
N GLY A 132 21.45 -1.19 3.39
CA GLY A 132 21.02 -2.06 2.30
C GLY A 132 19.49 -2.05 2.15
N PHE A 133 18.98 -2.26 0.92
CA PHE A 133 17.54 -2.20 0.65
C PHE A 133 16.71 -3.08 1.61
N TYR A 134 17.08 -4.35 1.74
CA TYR A 134 16.35 -5.28 2.61
C TYR A 134 16.51 -4.96 4.11
N GLU A 135 17.62 -4.36 4.51
CA GLU A 135 17.80 -3.86 5.86
C GLU A 135 16.83 -2.69 6.12
N ALA A 136 16.79 -1.72 5.21
CA ALA A 136 15.89 -0.57 5.29
C ALA A 136 14.41 -0.99 5.29
N VAL A 137 14.00 -1.92 4.44
CA VAL A 137 12.59 -2.40 4.35
C VAL A 137 12.11 -3.07 5.64
N LEU A 138 13.00 -3.72 6.39
CA LEU A 138 12.66 -4.38 7.66
C LEU A 138 12.73 -3.45 8.87
N ASP A 139 13.19 -2.23 8.66
CA ASP A 139 13.41 -1.22 9.69
C ASP A 139 12.20 -0.28 9.80
N GLY A 140 11.86 0.16 11.01
CA GLY A 140 10.77 1.10 11.23
C GLY A 140 11.00 2.47 10.60
N ARG A 141 12.24 2.80 10.24
CA ARG A 141 12.57 4.03 9.50
C ARG A 141 11.91 4.10 8.12
N SER A 142 11.58 2.96 7.52
CA SER A 142 10.91 2.90 6.22
C SER A 142 9.40 3.18 6.28
N VAL A 143 8.84 3.37 7.47
CA VAL A 143 7.42 3.60 7.67
C VAL A 143 7.15 5.09 7.81
N GLY A 144 6.38 5.66 6.87
CA GLY A 144 5.84 7.00 6.95
C GLY A 144 4.49 7.06 7.65
N VAL A 145 3.94 8.27 7.77
CA VAL A 145 2.57 8.48 8.24
C VAL A 145 1.61 8.04 7.14
N PRO A 146 0.69 7.11 7.40
CA PRO A 146 -0.23 6.61 6.38
C PRO A 146 -1.15 7.69 5.80
N GLY A 147 -1.23 7.76 4.47
CA GLY A 147 -2.09 8.73 3.79
C GLY A 147 -3.40 8.13 3.25
N THR A 148 -3.43 6.80 3.00
CA THR A 148 -4.61 6.12 2.45
C THR A 148 -5.90 6.39 3.24
N PRO A 149 -5.95 6.30 4.59
CA PRO A 149 -7.18 6.55 5.33
C PRO A 149 -7.72 7.97 5.13
N ALA A 150 -6.85 8.97 5.11
CA ALA A 150 -7.24 10.36 4.89
C ALA A 150 -7.79 10.57 3.48
N VAL A 151 -7.13 10.01 2.46
CA VAL A 151 -7.61 10.11 1.07
C VAL A 151 -8.98 9.48 0.90
N LEU A 152 -9.20 8.27 1.44
CA LEU A 152 -10.50 7.60 1.34
C LEU A 152 -11.59 8.38 2.06
N GLY A 153 -11.30 8.93 3.24
CA GLY A 153 -12.23 9.80 3.96
C GLY A 153 -12.56 11.06 3.18
N LYS A 154 -11.56 11.76 2.66
CA LYS A 154 -11.75 12.99 1.85
C LYS A 154 -12.45 12.72 0.53
N LEU A 155 -12.16 11.60 -0.12
CA LEU A 155 -12.86 11.17 -1.34
C LEU A 155 -14.35 10.95 -1.05
N HIS A 156 -14.66 10.27 0.06
CA HIS A 156 -16.03 10.03 0.48
C HIS A 156 -16.76 11.33 0.85
N GLU A 157 -16.16 12.20 1.67
CA GLU A 157 -16.74 13.50 2.06
C GLU A 157 -17.12 14.35 0.83
N ARG A 158 -16.32 14.29 -0.23
CA ARG A 158 -16.51 15.14 -1.40
C ARG A 158 -17.39 14.54 -2.48
N PHE A 159 -17.34 13.24 -2.69
CA PHE A 159 -17.96 12.55 -3.83
C PHE A 159 -18.73 11.30 -3.47
N GLY A 160 -18.71 10.88 -2.21
CA GLY A 160 -19.46 9.74 -1.72
C GLY A 160 -20.97 10.03 -1.64
N LYS A 161 -21.74 8.97 -1.78
CA LYS A 161 -23.20 8.97 -1.66
C LYS A 161 -23.69 7.83 -0.76
N THR A 162 -22.96 6.74 -0.75
CA THR A 162 -23.27 5.53 0.00
C THR A 162 -22.71 5.63 1.42
N ASP A 163 -23.46 5.20 2.43
CA ASP A 163 -22.97 5.19 3.80
C ASP A 163 -21.68 4.37 3.94
N MET A 164 -20.71 4.90 4.67
CA MET A 164 -19.40 4.25 4.87
C MET A 164 -19.54 2.84 5.46
N GLN A 165 -20.53 2.60 6.33
CA GLN A 165 -20.81 1.28 6.88
C GLN A 165 -21.08 0.24 5.78
N LYS A 166 -21.81 0.63 4.74
CA LYS A 166 -22.08 -0.25 3.59
C LYS A 166 -20.83 -0.47 2.73
N LEU A 167 -19.98 0.54 2.60
CA LEU A 167 -18.75 0.45 1.81
C LEU A 167 -17.72 -0.48 2.45
N ILE A 168 -17.65 -0.54 3.78
CA ILE A 168 -16.72 -1.44 4.47
C ILE A 168 -17.25 -2.88 4.59
N GLU A 169 -18.54 -3.11 4.42
CA GLU A 169 -19.20 -4.38 4.72
C GLU A 169 -18.55 -5.58 4.00
N PRO A 170 -18.24 -5.53 2.69
CA PRO A 170 -17.58 -6.63 2.00
C PRO A 170 -16.22 -6.97 2.61
N ALA A 171 -15.40 -5.97 2.92
CA ALA A 171 -14.08 -6.18 3.53
C ALA A 171 -14.19 -6.70 4.97
N VAL A 172 -15.18 -6.24 5.74
CA VAL A 172 -15.45 -6.73 7.10
C VAL A 172 -15.89 -8.19 7.07
N ALA A 173 -16.79 -8.57 6.16
CA ALA A 173 -17.23 -9.95 5.99
C ALA A 173 -16.03 -10.86 5.66
N LEU A 174 -15.24 -10.51 4.65
CA LEU A 174 -14.04 -11.27 4.29
C LEU A 174 -13.03 -11.37 5.42
N ALA A 175 -12.85 -10.31 6.20
CA ALA A 175 -11.92 -10.30 7.33
C ALA A 175 -12.39 -11.20 8.49
N MET A 176 -13.70 -11.32 8.71
CA MET A 176 -14.29 -12.12 9.78
C MET A 176 -14.49 -13.59 9.37
N ASP A 177 -15.07 -13.81 8.19
CA ASP A 177 -15.41 -15.15 7.70
C ASP A 177 -14.20 -15.83 7.08
N GLY A 178 -13.30 -15.03 6.50
CA GLY A 178 -12.07 -15.46 5.86
C GLY A 178 -12.20 -15.52 4.34
N PHE A 179 -11.06 -15.46 3.68
CA PHE A 179 -10.92 -15.57 2.24
C PHE A 179 -9.78 -16.52 1.86
N ALA A 180 -9.90 -17.15 0.70
CA ALA A 180 -8.81 -17.93 0.13
C ALA A 180 -7.79 -16.95 -0.50
N PRO A 181 -6.48 -17.09 -0.22
CA PRO A 181 -5.47 -16.23 -0.82
C PRO A 181 -5.46 -16.39 -2.34
N SER A 182 -5.37 -15.28 -3.05
CA SER A 182 -5.23 -15.26 -4.51
C SER A 182 -3.91 -15.90 -4.95
N ARG A 183 -3.84 -16.30 -6.23
CA ARG A 183 -2.57 -16.77 -6.80
C ARG A 183 -1.50 -15.70 -6.68
N GLY A 184 -1.82 -14.43 -6.95
CA GLY A 184 -0.91 -13.29 -6.84
C GLY A 184 -0.36 -13.12 -5.42
N LEU A 185 -1.22 -13.23 -4.41
CA LEU A 185 -0.79 -13.20 -3.01
C LEU A 185 0.13 -14.37 -2.67
N LEU A 186 -0.20 -15.60 -3.08
CA LEU A 186 0.63 -16.78 -2.83
C LEU A 186 2.02 -16.66 -3.47
N GLU A 187 2.10 -16.20 -4.70
CA GLU A 187 3.36 -15.96 -5.41
C GLU A 187 4.19 -14.86 -4.73
N SER A 188 3.57 -13.77 -4.29
CA SER A 188 4.22 -12.72 -3.51
C SER A 188 4.76 -13.23 -2.19
N LEU A 189 4.00 -14.04 -1.47
CA LEU A 189 4.44 -14.66 -0.22
C LEU A 189 5.66 -15.57 -0.42
N GLN A 190 5.69 -16.35 -1.50
CA GLN A 190 6.85 -17.19 -1.83
C GLN A 190 8.09 -16.36 -2.13
N ASN A 191 7.96 -15.27 -2.87
CA ASN A 191 9.08 -14.40 -3.20
C ASN A 191 9.64 -13.65 -1.97
N ASP A 192 8.80 -13.41 -0.97
CA ASP A 192 9.14 -12.67 0.25
C ASP A 192 9.37 -13.56 1.49
N ILE A 193 9.45 -14.87 1.32
CA ILE A 193 9.52 -15.82 2.43
C ILE A 193 10.66 -15.50 3.40
N GLY A 194 11.85 -15.18 2.88
CA GLY A 194 13.02 -14.84 3.71
C GLY A 194 12.85 -13.57 4.55
N ARG A 195 11.96 -12.65 4.14
CA ARG A 195 11.62 -11.43 4.86
C ARG A 195 10.52 -11.70 5.89
N LEU A 196 9.48 -12.41 5.50
CA LEU A 196 8.31 -12.69 6.34
C LEU A 196 8.65 -13.66 7.49
N ASP A 197 9.55 -14.60 7.28
CA ASP A 197 10.02 -15.56 8.28
C ASP A 197 10.73 -14.92 9.48
N LYS A 198 11.24 -13.69 9.34
CA LYS A 198 11.84 -12.93 10.43
C LYS A 198 10.83 -12.46 11.48
N ASN A 199 9.52 -12.57 11.18
CA ASN A 199 8.46 -12.23 12.11
C ASN A 199 7.50 -13.40 12.27
N LYS A 200 7.53 -14.05 13.46
CA LYS A 200 6.69 -15.20 13.78
C LYS A 200 5.20 -14.95 13.53
N LYS A 201 4.69 -13.75 13.86
CA LYS A 201 3.27 -13.41 13.66
C LYS A 201 2.91 -13.35 12.18
N ASN A 202 3.80 -12.81 11.33
CA ASN A 202 3.56 -12.78 9.89
C ASN A 202 3.55 -14.20 9.32
N LYS A 203 4.46 -15.05 9.78
CA LYS A 203 4.50 -16.45 9.38
C LYS A 203 3.21 -17.17 9.75
N GLU A 204 2.76 -17.03 11.00
CA GLU A 204 1.51 -17.65 11.48
C GLU A 204 0.28 -17.11 10.72
N TYR A 205 0.29 -15.85 10.34
CA TYR A 205 -0.82 -15.20 9.64
C TYR A 205 -0.93 -15.64 8.18
N PHE A 206 0.19 -15.75 7.46
CA PHE A 206 0.17 -15.95 6.01
C PHE A 206 0.43 -17.39 5.58
N TYR A 207 1.28 -18.15 6.32
CA TYR A 207 1.72 -19.45 5.84
C TYR A 207 0.78 -20.59 6.28
N ASN A 208 0.61 -21.54 5.35
CA ASN A 208 -0.20 -22.74 5.54
C ASN A 208 -1.69 -22.46 5.81
N GLN A 209 -2.17 -21.26 5.53
CA GLN A 209 -3.57 -20.92 5.67
C GLN A 209 -4.30 -21.15 4.33
N LYS A 210 -5.27 -22.06 4.33
CA LYS A 210 -6.23 -22.19 3.23
C LYS A 210 -7.22 -21.02 3.22
N ILE A 211 -7.51 -20.50 4.39
CA ILE A 211 -8.42 -19.37 4.62
C ILE A 211 -7.73 -18.39 5.58
N ILE A 212 -7.56 -17.16 5.14
CA ILE A 212 -6.97 -16.08 5.92
C ILE A 212 -8.10 -15.26 6.56
N LYS A 213 -7.98 -14.98 7.87
CA LYS A 213 -8.90 -14.13 8.65
C LYS A 213 -8.14 -13.00 9.30
N ASN A 214 -8.77 -11.81 9.40
CA ASN A 214 -8.16 -10.65 10.04
C ASN A 214 -9.18 -9.83 10.83
N LYS A 215 -9.56 -10.33 11.99
CA LYS A 215 -10.49 -9.64 12.89
C LYS A 215 -10.04 -8.21 13.22
N ASN A 216 -8.74 -7.99 13.43
CA ASN A 216 -8.21 -6.67 13.75
C ASN A 216 -8.44 -5.67 12.61
N TYR A 217 -8.32 -6.11 11.36
CA TYR A 217 -8.65 -5.28 10.20
C TYR A 217 -10.13 -4.90 10.18
N ALA A 218 -11.02 -5.88 10.43
CA ALA A 218 -12.45 -5.63 10.54
C ALA A 218 -12.77 -4.59 11.64
N ASP A 219 -12.12 -4.69 12.81
CA ASP A 219 -12.33 -3.77 13.93
C ASP A 219 -11.86 -2.34 13.57
N VAL A 220 -10.74 -2.20 12.86
CA VAL A 220 -10.25 -0.90 12.35
C VAL A 220 -11.23 -0.30 11.34
N LEU A 221 -11.76 -1.09 10.39
CA LEU A 221 -12.74 -0.61 9.42
C LEU A 221 -14.05 -0.17 10.09
N LYS A 222 -14.54 -0.92 11.07
CA LYS A 222 -15.73 -0.53 11.85
C LYS A 222 -15.49 0.78 12.61
N ALA A 223 -14.31 0.96 13.19
CA ALA A 223 -13.97 2.23 13.84
C ALA A 223 -13.92 3.39 12.84
N PHE A 224 -13.34 3.16 11.65
CA PHE A 224 -13.32 4.13 10.56
C PHE A 224 -14.72 4.54 10.11
N ALA A 225 -15.63 3.59 9.89
CA ALA A 225 -16.98 3.87 9.47
C ALA A 225 -17.81 4.60 10.55
N ASN A 226 -17.63 4.24 11.82
CA ASN A 226 -18.43 4.80 12.92
C ASN A 226 -17.94 6.17 13.39
N LYS A 227 -16.65 6.46 13.29
CA LYS A 227 -16.00 7.65 13.87
C LYS A 227 -15.33 8.56 12.84
N GLY A 228 -15.42 8.20 11.55
CA GLY A 228 -14.75 8.88 10.45
C GLY A 228 -13.25 8.53 10.33
N HIS A 229 -12.67 8.95 9.21
CA HIS A 229 -11.28 8.62 8.84
C HIS A 229 -10.24 9.12 9.86
N ASN A 230 -10.53 10.23 10.57
CA ASN A 230 -9.63 10.77 11.58
C ASN A 230 -9.37 9.83 12.76
N THR A 231 -10.22 8.81 12.97
CA THR A 231 -10.01 7.81 14.03
C THR A 231 -8.72 7.02 13.81
N PHE A 232 -8.27 6.88 12.55
CA PHE A 232 -7.04 6.18 12.22
C PHE A 232 -5.80 6.91 12.78
N TYR A 233 -5.86 8.23 12.86
CA TYR A 233 -4.77 9.11 13.31
C TYR A 233 -4.79 9.38 14.81
N LYS A 234 -5.72 8.75 15.56
CA LYS A 234 -5.88 8.95 17.01
C LYS A 234 -5.73 7.62 17.78
N PHE A 235 -5.58 7.75 19.10
CA PHE A 235 -5.59 6.59 20.01
C PHE A 235 -6.88 5.75 19.79
N PRO A 236 -6.79 4.42 19.79
CA PRO A 236 -5.59 3.59 20.01
C PRO A 236 -4.80 3.26 18.72
N ILE A 237 -5.32 3.59 17.53
CA ILE A 237 -4.74 3.11 16.25
C ILE A 237 -3.36 3.75 16.04
N SER A 238 -3.25 5.08 16.09
CA SER A 238 -1.98 5.78 15.91
C SER A 238 -0.93 5.33 16.91
N THR A 239 -1.30 5.20 18.19
CA THR A 239 -0.40 4.75 19.25
C THR A 239 0.15 3.34 18.98
N ASN A 240 -0.68 2.43 18.47
CA ASN A 240 -0.25 1.08 18.12
C ASN A 240 0.73 1.07 16.95
N ILE A 241 0.50 1.92 15.94
CA ILE A 241 1.42 2.10 14.80
C ILE A 241 2.75 2.66 15.31
N ILE A 242 2.73 3.77 16.05
CA ILE A 242 3.91 4.43 16.62
C ILE A 242 4.75 3.43 17.43
N ASN A 243 4.11 2.68 18.32
CA ASN A 243 4.79 1.69 19.15
C ASN A 243 5.42 0.57 18.31
N ALA A 244 4.73 0.09 17.28
CA ALA A 244 5.25 -0.97 16.42
C ALA A 244 6.46 -0.49 15.60
N VAL A 245 6.37 0.69 15.03
CA VAL A 245 7.41 1.32 14.21
C VAL A 245 8.64 1.66 15.06
N ASN A 246 8.45 2.27 16.23
CA ASN A 246 9.58 2.69 17.07
C ASN A 246 10.31 1.52 17.73
N LYS A 247 9.68 0.36 17.90
CA LYS A 247 10.37 -0.88 18.30
C LYS A 247 11.40 -1.37 17.27
N LYS A 248 11.38 -0.80 16.06
CA LYS A 248 12.25 -1.15 14.93
C LYS A 248 13.01 0.08 14.41
N ASN A 249 13.53 0.91 15.30
CA ASN A 249 14.33 2.11 15.00
C ASN A 249 13.57 3.24 14.30
N GLY A 250 12.25 3.20 14.23
CA GLY A 250 11.46 4.32 13.76
C GLY A 250 11.42 5.47 14.77
N VAL A 251 10.94 6.63 14.33
CA VAL A 251 10.88 7.86 15.14
C VAL A 251 9.52 8.56 15.10
N LEU A 252 8.47 7.81 14.75
CA LEU A 252 7.12 8.35 14.71
C LEU A 252 6.65 8.81 16.10
N THR A 253 5.96 9.93 16.12
CA THR A 253 5.31 10.49 17.31
C THR A 253 3.85 10.82 17.00
N GLN A 254 3.04 11.12 18.02
CA GLN A 254 1.66 11.54 17.79
C GLN A 254 1.57 12.85 16.98
N LYS A 255 2.57 13.75 17.08
CA LYS A 255 2.63 14.98 16.27
C LYS A 255 2.72 14.73 14.76
N ASP A 256 3.22 13.58 14.35
CA ASP A 256 3.27 13.19 12.94
C ASP A 256 1.88 12.81 12.42
N PHE A 257 0.95 12.47 13.31
CA PHE A 257 -0.42 12.05 13.01
C PHE A 257 -1.45 13.18 13.20
N ASP A 258 -1.08 14.30 13.84
CA ASP A 258 -1.95 15.47 14.06
C ASP A 258 -1.96 16.38 12.83
#